data_4b0418f4c6a82f0a4133da7ed1fe49c3
#
_entry.id   4b0418f4c6a82f0a4133da7ed1fe49c3
#
_cell.length_a   1.000
_cell.length_b   1.000
_cell.length_c   1.000
_cell.angle_alpha   90.00
_cell.angle_beta   90.00
_cell.angle_gamma   90.00
#
_symmetry.space_group_name_H-M   'P 1'
#
loop_
_entity.id
_entity.type
_entity.pdbx_description
1 polymer ?
#
loop_
_entity_poly.entity_id
_entity_poly.type
_entity_poly.pdbx_seq_one_letter_code
_entity_poly.pdbx_strand_id
1 'polypeptide(L)'
;MPQFLSPNVGAIVSSLRTPQRDRAPDALAEGTPRGLRDDLVALLGPDRVLSRPIDLIRFATDASPYRLFPKVVVIARTVDDVRKVLEYACQRHESVTFRAAGTSLSGQAQGDGILIDVKRHWAGVSIEAGGRRLRARPGTILSRANLALLGHGYRLGPDPASASACTIGGVIANNSSGMCCGTTQNSYKTLSSLVFMLPSGTFIDSARDDAEQQFAATEPALAAGLMEIKHEIELDPELVARLRKKFSIKNTTGYHMEAFLDGATP
;
A
#
# COMPACT_ATOMS: atom_id res chain seq x y z
N MET A 1 38.18 26.01 -19.05
CA MET A 1 36.85 25.34 -19.15
C MET A 1 37.00 23.96 -18.57
N PRO A 2 36.27 23.59 -17.49
CA PRO A 2 36.39 22.25 -16.92
C PRO A 2 35.69 21.24 -17.81
N GLN A 3 36.41 20.19 -18.19
CA GLN A 3 35.86 19.01 -18.86
C GLN A 3 35.00 18.21 -17.85
N PHE A 4 33.69 18.38 -17.87
CA PHE A 4 32.73 17.65 -17.00
C PHE A 4 32.09 16.44 -17.68
N LEU A 5 32.69 15.88 -18.72
CA LEU A 5 32.19 14.63 -19.30
C LEU A 5 33.20 13.51 -19.07
N SER A 6 32.87 12.62 -18.13
CA SER A 6 33.56 11.35 -17.93
C SER A 6 33.57 10.55 -19.24
N PRO A 7 34.69 9.90 -19.62
CA PRO A 7 34.81 9.11 -20.86
C PRO A 7 33.80 7.94 -20.95
N ASN A 8 33.08 7.64 -19.89
CA ASN A 8 32.07 6.56 -19.85
C ASN A 8 30.65 6.98 -20.24
N VAL A 9 30.37 8.26 -20.52
CA VAL A 9 29.01 8.69 -20.91
C VAL A 9 28.60 8.06 -22.24
N GLY A 10 29.52 7.85 -23.16
CA GLY A 10 29.24 7.16 -24.42
C GLY A 10 28.84 5.70 -24.25
N ALA A 11 29.44 4.98 -23.30
CA ALA A 11 29.09 3.58 -22.97
C ALA A 11 27.71 3.50 -22.28
N ILE A 12 27.42 4.43 -21.38
CA ILE A 12 26.08 4.52 -20.72
C ILE A 12 25.01 4.84 -21.77
N VAL A 13 25.23 5.80 -22.66
CA VAL A 13 24.28 6.16 -23.72
C VAL A 13 24.14 5.04 -24.75
N SER A 14 25.20 4.27 -25.07
CA SER A 14 25.07 3.10 -25.95
C SER A 14 24.31 1.95 -25.30
N SER A 15 24.47 1.73 -24.00
CA SER A 15 23.69 0.73 -23.26
C SER A 15 22.19 1.09 -23.18
N LEU A 16 21.87 2.38 -23.12
CA LEU A 16 20.49 2.87 -23.18
C LEU A 16 19.84 2.76 -24.58
N ARG A 17 20.67 2.60 -25.63
CA ARG A 17 20.19 2.49 -27.02
C ARG A 17 19.94 1.08 -27.50
N THR A 18 20.32 0.05 -26.72
CA THR A 18 19.95 -1.33 -27.03
C THR A 18 18.50 -1.49 -26.55
N PRO A 19 17.51 -1.67 -27.44
CA PRO A 19 16.15 -1.92 -26.99
C PRO A 19 16.15 -3.28 -26.27
N GLN A 20 16.24 -3.25 -24.95
CA GLN A 20 15.90 -4.43 -24.16
C GLN A 20 14.45 -4.73 -24.51
N ARG A 21 14.23 -5.84 -25.23
CA ARG A 21 12.87 -6.31 -25.52
C ARG A 21 12.16 -6.46 -24.19
N ASP A 22 11.00 -5.86 -24.10
CA ASP A 22 10.14 -5.96 -22.93
C ASP A 22 9.57 -7.38 -22.84
N ARG A 23 10.26 -8.27 -22.13
CA ARG A 23 9.90 -9.68 -21.97
C ARG A 23 9.91 -10.05 -20.49
N ALA A 24 9.09 -11.02 -20.15
CA ALA A 24 9.15 -11.66 -18.85
C ALA A 24 10.49 -12.40 -18.66
N PRO A 25 10.97 -12.59 -17.42
CA PRO A 25 12.06 -13.50 -17.12
C PRO A 25 11.83 -14.90 -17.70
N ASP A 26 12.88 -15.65 -18.00
CA ASP A 26 12.76 -16.98 -18.61
C ASP A 26 11.89 -17.92 -17.78
N ALA A 27 11.95 -17.86 -16.45
CA ALA A 27 11.08 -18.62 -15.54
C ALA A 27 9.57 -18.30 -15.69
N LEU A 28 9.23 -17.16 -16.28
CA LEU A 28 7.86 -16.69 -16.51
C LEU A 28 7.55 -16.51 -18.01
N ALA A 29 8.40 -17.03 -18.89
CA ALA A 29 8.25 -16.90 -20.35
C ALA A 29 6.92 -17.52 -20.83
N GLU A 30 6.49 -18.61 -20.21
CA GLU A 30 5.20 -19.28 -20.45
C GLU A 30 4.06 -18.74 -19.55
N GLY A 31 4.34 -17.71 -18.72
CA GLY A 31 3.43 -17.16 -17.74
C GLY A 31 3.60 -17.75 -16.34
N THR A 32 2.56 -17.66 -15.54
CA THR A 32 2.54 -18.20 -14.17
C THR A 32 2.82 -19.71 -14.15
N PRO A 33 3.69 -20.22 -13.25
CA PRO A 33 3.90 -21.65 -13.06
C PRO A 33 2.58 -22.42 -12.88
N ARG A 34 2.42 -23.55 -13.57
CA ARG A 34 1.15 -24.28 -13.66
C ARG A 34 0.53 -24.59 -12.29
N GLY A 35 1.32 -25.12 -11.34
CA GLY A 35 0.79 -25.43 -10.00
C GLY A 35 0.21 -24.22 -9.29
N LEU A 36 0.93 -23.10 -9.27
CA LEU A 36 0.46 -21.85 -8.66
C LEU A 36 -0.81 -21.31 -9.34
N ARG A 37 -0.84 -21.36 -10.69
CA ARG A 37 -2.01 -20.95 -11.46
C ARG A 37 -3.23 -21.80 -11.14
N ASP A 38 -3.07 -23.12 -11.18
CA ASP A 38 -4.17 -24.06 -11.04
C ASP A 38 -4.75 -24.03 -9.62
N ASP A 39 -3.90 -23.90 -8.60
CA ASP A 39 -4.32 -23.70 -7.20
C ASP A 39 -5.16 -22.42 -7.04
N LEU A 40 -4.67 -21.28 -7.56
CA LEU A 40 -5.39 -20.01 -7.44
C LEU A 40 -6.66 -19.96 -8.30
N VAL A 41 -6.66 -20.63 -9.46
CA VAL A 41 -7.88 -20.76 -10.27
C VAL A 41 -8.93 -21.63 -9.55
N ALA A 42 -8.53 -22.71 -8.90
CA ALA A 42 -9.43 -23.50 -8.08
C ALA A 42 -9.99 -22.71 -6.89
N LEU A 43 -9.17 -21.84 -6.30
CA LEU A 43 -9.54 -21.03 -5.13
C LEU A 43 -10.51 -19.89 -5.46
N LEU A 44 -10.33 -19.22 -6.62
CA LEU A 44 -10.99 -17.95 -6.93
C LEU A 44 -11.81 -17.95 -8.22
N GLY A 45 -11.52 -18.90 -9.12
CA GLY A 45 -12.04 -18.94 -10.48
C GLY A 45 -11.11 -18.32 -11.52
N PRO A 46 -11.21 -18.78 -12.78
CA PRO A 46 -10.25 -18.45 -13.85
C PRO A 46 -10.26 -16.97 -14.26
N ASP A 47 -11.37 -16.28 -14.12
CA ASP A 47 -11.55 -14.87 -14.47
C ASP A 47 -10.88 -13.89 -13.49
N ARG A 48 -10.36 -14.40 -12.38
CA ARG A 48 -9.66 -13.62 -11.33
C ARG A 48 -8.16 -13.84 -11.30
N VAL A 49 -7.63 -14.78 -12.09
CA VAL A 49 -6.21 -15.12 -12.11
C VAL A 49 -5.61 -14.71 -13.45
N LEU A 50 -4.80 -13.67 -13.44
CA LEU A 50 -4.07 -13.20 -14.60
C LEU A 50 -2.71 -13.87 -14.61
N SER A 51 -2.50 -14.78 -15.55
CA SER A 51 -1.36 -15.71 -15.56
C SER A 51 -0.52 -15.66 -16.84
N ARG A 52 -0.96 -14.93 -17.86
CA ARG A 52 -0.23 -14.84 -19.14
C ARG A 52 0.99 -13.93 -19.01
N PRO A 53 2.08 -14.17 -19.76
CA PRO A 53 3.27 -13.32 -19.74
C PRO A 53 2.94 -11.84 -19.87
N ILE A 54 2.05 -11.47 -20.78
CA ILE A 54 1.66 -10.06 -20.98
C ILE A 54 0.98 -9.44 -19.76
N ASP A 55 0.23 -10.23 -19.00
CA ASP A 55 -0.40 -9.74 -17.77
C ASP A 55 0.65 -9.48 -16.69
N LEU A 56 1.64 -10.38 -16.55
CA LEU A 56 2.74 -10.24 -15.60
C LEU A 56 3.61 -9.02 -15.95
N ILE A 57 3.96 -8.83 -17.23
CA ILE A 57 4.69 -7.67 -17.73
C ILE A 57 3.95 -6.37 -17.37
N ARG A 58 2.64 -6.33 -17.57
CA ARG A 58 1.80 -5.15 -17.32
C ARG A 58 1.78 -4.72 -15.85
N PHE A 59 1.97 -5.65 -14.92
CA PHE A 59 2.01 -5.36 -13.49
C PHE A 59 3.43 -5.31 -12.91
N ALA A 60 4.47 -5.48 -13.75
CA ALA A 60 5.86 -5.49 -13.30
C ALA A 60 6.43 -4.11 -12.98
N THR A 61 5.71 -3.03 -13.26
CA THR A 61 6.15 -1.66 -13.03
C THR A 61 5.11 -0.86 -12.26
N ASP A 62 5.56 0.12 -11.49
CA ASP A 62 4.74 1.17 -10.91
C ASP A 62 5.29 2.54 -11.35
N ALA A 63 5.08 3.62 -10.59
CA ALA A 63 5.65 4.94 -10.91
C ALA A 63 7.13 5.09 -10.51
N SER A 64 7.75 4.06 -9.92
CA SER A 64 9.16 4.03 -9.58
C SER A 64 10.05 3.60 -10.76
N PRO A 65 11.36 3.78 -10.67
CA PRO A 65 12.29 3.26 -11.68
C PRO A 65 12.52 1.75 -11.60
N TYR A 66 11.96 1.08 -10.59
CA TYR A 66 12.16 -0.35 -10.35
C TYR A 66 11.23 -1.21 -11.21
N ARG A 67 11.59 -2.48 -11.35
CA ARG A 67 10.79 -3.46 -12.08
C ARG A 67 10.92 -4.83 -11.44
N LEU A 68 9.80 -5.36 -10.93
CA LEU A 68 9.70 -6.71 -10.37
C LEU A 68 8.52 -7.43 -11.02
N PHE A 69 8.78 -8.62 -11.54
CA PHE A 69 7.75 -9.42 -12.20
C PHE A 69 7.01 -10.27 -11.19
N PRO A 70 5.70 -10.08 -11.00
CA PRO A 70 4.91 -10.98 -10.17
C PRO A 70 4.84 -12.37 -10.81
N LYS A 71 4.83 -13.42 -9.98
CA LYS A 71 4.57 -14.80 -10.46
C LYS A 71 3.14 -14.93 -10.98
N VAL A 72 2.21 -14.22 -10.38
CA VAL A 72 0.79 -14.21 -10.74
C VAL A 72 0.13 -12.91 -10.28
N VAL A 73 -0.93 -12.50 -10.97
CA VAL A 73 -1.76 -11.37 -10.53
C VAL A 73 -3.17 -11.87 -10.24
N VAL A 74 -3.69 -11.55 -9.07
CA VAL A 74 -5.02 -11.93 -8.60
C VAL A 74 -5.91 -10.68 -8.54
N ILE A 75 -7.12 -10.78 -9.10
CA ILE A 75 -8.15 -9.74 -9.01
C ILE A 75 -9.07 -10.08 -7.84
N ALA A 76 -8.82 -9.52 -6.68
CA ALA A 76 -9.70 -9.69 -5.53
C ALA A 76 -10.99 -8.88 -5.72
N ARG A 77 -12.15 -9.48 -5.46
CA ARG A 77 -13.47 -8.84 -5.52
C ARG A 77 -14.06 -8.61 -4.13
N THR A 78 -13.69 -9.46 -3.19
CA THR A 78 -14.24 -9.46 -1.84
C THR A 78 -13.12 -9.55 -0.80
N VAL A 79 -13.45 -9.23 0.44
CA VAL A 79 -12.56 -9.43 1.60
C VAL A 79 -12.20 -10.91 1.76
N ASP A 80 -13.16 -11.81 1.50
CA ASP A 80 -12.95 -13.26 1.55
C ASP A 80 -11.93 -13.74 0.49
N ASP A 81 -11.94 -13.15 -0.70
CA ASP A 81 -10.91 -13.46 -1.71
C ASP A 81 -9.50 -13.10 -1.21
N VAL A 82 -9.37 -11.92 -0.57
CA VAL A 82 -8.09 -11.48 0.02
C VAL A 82 -7.65 -12.46 1.11
N ARG A 83 -8.55 -12.81 2.02
CA ARG A 83 -8.28 -13.76 3.12
C ARG A 83 -7.79 -15.10 2.58
N LYS A 84 -8.50 -15.68 1.61
CA LYS A 84 -8.13 -16.95 0.97
C LYS A 84 -6.74 -16.90 0.33
N VAL A 85 -6.41 -15.80 -0.34
CA VAL A 85 -5.07 -15.63 -0.97
C VAL A 85 -3.99 -15.49 0.08
N LEU A 86 -4.24 -14.76 1.19
CA LEU A 86 -3.28 -14.65 2.30
C LEU A 86 -3.04 -16.00 2.98
N GLU A 87 -4.11 -16.76 3.26
CA GLU A 87 -4.02 -18.12 3.82
C GLU A 87 -3.21 -19.05 2.90
N TYR A 88 -3.50 -19.03 1.60
CA TYR A 88 -2.76 -19.80 0.59
C TYR A 88 -1.28 -19.38 0.55
N ALA A 89 -1.00 -18.09 0.50
CA ALA A 89 0.36 -17.56 0.44
C ALA A 89 1.17 -17.96 1.68
N CYS A 90 0.57 -17.89 2.87
CA CYS A 90 1.18 -18.32 4.13
C CYS A 90 1.55 -19.81 4.08
N GLN A 91 0.63 -20.69 3.65
CA GLN A 91 0.84 -22.14 3.54
C GLN A 91 1.93 -22.50 2.52
N ARG A 92 2.08 -21.72 1.46
CA ARG A 92 3.01 -21.95 0.37
C ARG A 92 4.31 -21.15 0.48
N HIS A 93 4.47 -20.32 1.53
CA HIS A 93 5.60 -19.41 1.71
C HIS A 93 5.79 -18.46 0.51
N GLU A 94 4.69 -18.01 -0.10
CA GLU A 94 4.71 -17.04 -1.19
C GLU A 94 4.60 -15.61 -0.64
N SER A 95 5.39 -14.69 -1.21
CA SER A 95 5.26 -13.27 -0.89
C SER A 95 3.98 -12.69 -1.51
N VAL A 96 3.37 -11.72 -0.82
CA VAL A 96 2.16 -11.03 -1.29
C VAL A 96 2.42 -9.53 -1.38
N THR A 97 2.00 -8.93 -2.49
CA THR A 97 2.04 -7.49 -2.69
C THR A 97 0.65 -6.99 -3.11
N PHE A 98 0.14 -5.99 -2.40
CA PHE A 98 -1.10 -5.33 -2.79
C PHE A 98 -0.85 -4.25 -3.86
N ARG A 99 -1.69 -4.25 -4.87
CA ARG A 99 -1.62 -3.29 -5.96
C ARG A 99 -2.95 -2.56 -6.14
N ALA A 100 -2.91 -1.24 -6.02
CA ALA A 100 -4.02 -0.37 -6.42
C ALA A 100 -3.65 0.39 -7.70
N ALA A 101 -3.39 1.70 -7.64
CA ALA A 101 -3.05 2.48 -8.83
C ALA A 101 -1.58 2.36 -9.27
N GLY A 102 -0.68 1.88 -8.40
CA GLY A 102 0.74 1.79 -8.69
C GLY A 102 1.42 3.15 -8.81
N THR A 103 1.03 4.10 -7.98
CA THR A 103 1.58 5.47 -7.96
C THR A 103 2.77 5.63 -7.02
N SER A 104 3.28 4.55 -6.43
CA SER A 104 4.47 4.56 -5.59
C SER A 104 5.71 4.97 -6.38
N LEU A 105 6.52 5.86 -5.79
CA LEU A 105 7.81 6.26 -6.34
C LEU A 105 8.99 5.42 -5.80
N SER A 106 8.72 4.51 -4.87
CA SER A 106 9.74 3.70 -4.19
C SER A 106 9.54 2.19 -4.39
N GLY A 107 8.72 1.76 -5.34
CA GLY A 107 8.53 0.36 -5.72
C GLY A 107 7.63 -0.46 -4.78
N GLN A 108 6.91 0.16 -3.85
CA GLN A 108 6.07 -0.58 -2.88
C GLN A 108 4.87 -1.30 -3.51
N ALA A 109 4.50 -0.94 -4.74
CA ALA A 109 3.38 -1.55 -5.45
C ALA A 109 3.81 -2.65 -6.45
N GLN A 110 5.05 -3.16 -6.31
CA GLN A 110 5.64 -4.23 -7.10
C GLN A 110 6.05 -5.39 -6.21
N GLY A 111 6.12 -6.57 -6.74
CA GLY A 111 6.58 -7.77 -6.03
C GLY A 111 6.82 -8.92 -6.99
N ASP A 112 7.59 -9.90 -6.55
CA ASP A 112 7.97 -11.10 -7.31
C ASP A 112 7.19 -12.36 -6.90
N GLY A 113 6.16 -12.21 -6.08
CA GLY A 113 5.25 -13.28 -5.65
C GLY A 113 3.85 -13.12 -6.21
N ILE A 114 2.84 -13.23 -5.33
CA ILE A 114 1.43 -13.02 -5.66
C ILE A 114 1.11 -11.54 -5.56
N LEU A 115 0.68 -10.92 -6.65
CA LEU A 115 0.24 -9.55 -6.66
C LEU A 115 -1.29 -9.50 -6.63
N ILE A 116 -1.87 -8.83 -5.62
CA ILE A 116 -3.32 -8.71 -5.44
C ILE A 116 -3.79 -7.34 -5.92
N ASP A 117 -4.57 -7.29 -7.01
CA ASP A 117 -5.24 -6.07 -7.48
C ASP A 117 -6.47 -5.78 -6.59
N VAL A 118 -6.39 -4.68 -5.86
CA VAL A 118 -7.45 -4.17 -4.97
C VAL A 118 -8.04 -2.84 -5.47
N LYS A 119 -8.01 -2.58 -6.77
CA LYS A 119 -8.56 -1.38 -7.39
C LYS A 119 -9.92 -1.62 -8.04
N ARG A 120 -10.06 -2.65 -8.89
CA ARG A 120 -11.18 -2.80 -9.82
C ARG A 120 -12.55 -2.90 -9.16
N HIS A 121 -12.65 -3.62 -8.04
CA HIS A 121 -13.91 -3.93 -7.36
C HIS A 121 -14.03 -3.25 -5.99
N TRP A 122 -13.10 -2.34 -5.66
CA TRP A 122 -12.96 -1.77 -4.34
C TRP A 122 -13.22 -0.26 -4.30
N ALA A 123 -14.01 0.26 -5.23
CA ALA A 123 -14.41 1.65 -5.23
C ALA A 123 -15.77 1.84 -4.55
N GLY A 124 -15.95 2.98 -3.91
CA GLY A 124 -17.20 3.41 -3.29
C GLY A 124 -16.94 4.39 -2.16
N VAL A 125 -17.87 5.31 -1.96
CA VAL A 125 -17.85 6.28 -0.86
C VAL A 125 -19.24 6.42 -0.27
N SER A 126 -19.31 6.70 1.04
CA SER A 126 -20.49 7.25 1.69
C SER A 126 -20.09 8.50 2.48
N ILE A 127 -20.95 9.52 2.42
CA ILE A 127 -20.75 10.79 3.10
C ILE A 127 -21.50 10.74 4.41
N GLU A 128 -20.85 11.11 5.49
CA GLU A 128 -21.37 11.08 6.84
C GLU A 128 -21.23 12.46 7.49
N ALA A 129 -22.03 12.71 8.53
CA ALA A 129 -22.00 13.94 9.33
C ALA A 129 -22.02 15.23 8.49
N GLY A 130 -22.82 15.28 7.41
CA GLY A 130 -22.95 16.47 6.56
C GLY A 130 -21.66 16.81 5.78
N GLY A 131 -20.85 15.81 5.44
CA GLY A 131 -19.59 15.99 4.70
C GLY A 131 -18.35 16.09 5.59
N ARG A 132 -18.50 16.15 6.92
CA ARG A 132 -17.36 16.20 7.85
C ARG A 132 -16.64 14.84 7.98
N ARG A 133 -17.29 13.75 7.59
CA ARG A 133 -16.70 12.42 7.50
C ARG A 133 -17.01 11.79 6.15
N LEU A 134 -16.07 11.04 5.64
CA LEU A 134 -16.25 10.23 4.44
C LEU A 134 -15.74 8.82 4.74
N ARG A 135 -16.61 7.84 4.54
CA ARG A 135 -16.22 6.42 4.51
C ARG A 135 -15.91 6.03 3.08
N ALA A 136 -14.73 5.50 2.84
CA ALA A 136 -14.31 5.11 1.49
C ALA A 136 -13.84 3.67 1.45
N ARG A 137 -14.12 2.98 0.34
CA ARG A 137 -13.50 1.70 0.03
C ARG A 137 -12.09 1.93 -0.52
N PRO A 138 -11.13 1.02 -0.27
CA PRO A 138 -9.69 1.25 -0.53
C PRO A 138 -9.34 1.53 -1.99
N GLY A 139 -10.08 1.00 -2.96
CA GLY A 139 -9.87 1.23 -4.39
C GLY A 139 -10.47 2.53 -4.94
N THR A 140 -11.08 3.36 -4.09
CA THR A 140 -11.64 4.65 -4.49
C THR A 140 -10.53 5.64 -4.84
N ILE A 141 -10.60 6.26 -6.01
CA ILE A 141 -9.64 7.30 -6.42
C ILE A 141 -9.85 8.55 -5.57
N LEU A 142 -8.77 9.14 -5.06
CA LEU A 142 -8.81 10.29 -4.14
C LEU A 142 -9.56 11.49 -4.74
N SER A 143 -9.33 11.83 -6.01
CA SER A 143 -10.05 12.94 -6.66
C SER A 143 -11.56 12.69 -6.77
N ARG A 144 -11.99 11.42 -6.93
CA ARG A 144 -13.43 11.06 -6.93
C ARG A 144 -14.04 11.20 -5.53
N ALA A 145 -13.30 10.84 -4.49
CA ALA A 145 -13.73 11.08 -3.12
C ALA A 145 -13.88 12.58 -2.83
N ASN A 146 -12.94 13.40 -3.28
CA ASN A 146 -13.02 14.86 -3.17
C ASN A 146 -14.19 15.46 -3.96
N LEU A 147 -14.46 14.92 -5.16
CA LEU A 147 -15.63 15.36 -5.95
C LEU A 147 -16.94 15.08 -5.22
N ALA A 148 -17.06 13.95 -4.53
CA ALA A 148 -18.24 13.63 -3.71
C ALA A 148 -18.40 14.61 -2.52
N LEU A 149 -17.30 15.09 -1.94
CA LEU A 149 -17.32 16.07 -0.83
C LEU A 149 -17.57 17.50 -1.28
N LEU A 150 -17.35 17.82 -2.56
CA LEU A 150 -17.42 19.20 -3.07
C LEU A 150 -18.79 19.86 -2.81
N GLY A 151 -19.89 19.12 -3.00
CA GLY A 151 -21.25 19.59 -2.72
C GLY A 151 -21.52 19.93 -1.25
N HIS A 152 -20.66 19.46 -0.34
CA HIS A 152 -20.72 19.75 1.10
C HIS A 152 -19.71 20.82 1.55
N GLY A 153 -18.91 21.38 0.62
CA GLY A 153 -17.90 22.39 0.94
C GLY A 153 -16.63 21.83 1.59
N TYR A 154 -16.39 20.51 1.49
CA TYR A 154 -15.25 19.84 2.10
C TYR A 154 -14.36 19.15 1.08
N ARG A 155 -13.16 18.82 1.50
CA ARG A 155 -12.21 17.92 0.81
C ARG A 155 -11.39 17.15 1.83
N LEU A 156 -10.79 16.04 1.39
CA LEU A 156 -9.83 15.28 2.20
C LEU A 156 -8.54 16.10 2.42
N GLY A 157 -7.93 15.91 3.57
CA GLY A 157 -6.71 16.62 3.95
C GLY A 157 -5.50 16.27 3.08
N PRO A 158 -5.16 15.00 2.85
CA PRO A 158 -4.02 14.65 1.99
C PRO A 158 -4.28 15.05 0.53
N ASP A 159 -3.26 15.68 -0.08
CA ASP A 159 -3.30 16.20 -1.44
C ASP A 159 -2.06 15.79 -2.27
N PRO A 160 -1.75 14.50 -2.39
CA PRO A 160 -0.60 14.04 -3.16
C PRO A 160 -0.74 14.43 -4.64
N ALA A 161 0.40 14.65 -5.32
CA ALA A 161 0.44 15.00 -6.74
C ALA A 161 -0.28 13.96 -7.62
N SER A 162 -0.35 12.71 -7.16
CA SER A 162 -1.05 11.60 -7.82
C SER A 162 -2.57 11.54 -7.51
N ALA A 163 -3.19 12.58 -6.96
CA ALA A 163 -4.58 12.57 -6.50
C ALA A 163 -5.60 12.10 -7.57
N SER A 164 -5.31 12.35 -8.84
CA SER A 164 -6.15 11.89 -9.98
C SER A 164 -6.09 10.38 -10.23
N ALA A 165 -5.10 9.68 -9.69
CA ALA A 165 -4.84 8.27 -9.93
C ALA A 165 -4.79 7.43 -8.66
N CYS A 166 -4.14 7.92 -7.57
CA CYS A 166 -3.98 7.20 -6.32
C CYS A 166 -5.33 6.87 -5.67
N THR A 167 -5.35 5.78 -4.91
CA THR A 167 -6.55 5.32 -4.23
C THR A 167 -6.48 5.57 -2.73
N ILE A 168 -7.61 5.66 -2.07
CA ILE A 168 -7.70 5.91 -0.62
C ILE A 168 -6.90 4.88 0.17
N GLY A 169 -6.99 3.57 -0.16
CA GLY A 169 -6.21 2.54 0.52
C GLY A 169 -4.69 2.76 0.37
N GLY A 170 -4.22 3.14 -0.83
CA GLY A 170 -2.81 3.47 -1.05
C GLY A 170 -2.37 4.74 -0.32
N VAL A 171 -3.25 5.76 -0.25
CA VAL A 171 -3.02 7.01 0.49
C VAL A 171 -2.85 6.72 1.99
N ILE A 172 -3.70 5.88 2.56
CA ILE A 172 -3.61 5.47 3.98
C ILE A 172 -2.36 4.62 4.22
N ALA A 173 -2.13 3.57 3.42
CA ALA A 173 -0.99 2.66 3.59
C ALA A 173 0.37 3.38 3.50
N ASN A 174 0.46 4.43 2.68
CA ASN A 174 1.67 5.24 2.52
C ASN A 174 1.75 6.44 3.48
N ASN A 175 0.77 6.63 4.35
CA ASN A 175 0.60 7.86 5.12
C ASN A 175 0.81 9.11 4.25
N SER A 176 0.15 9.14 3.10
CA SER A 176 0.36 10.18 2.11
C SER A 176 -0.01 11.55 2.67
N SER A 177 0.76 12.54 2.27
CA SER A 177 0.49 13.94 2.58
C SER A 177 0.23 14.71 1.28
N GLY A 178 1.00 15.71 0.95
CA GLY A 178 0.90 16.57 -0.23
C GLY A 178 1.50 17.91 0.11
N MET A 179 1.37 18.89 -0.76
CA MET A 179 1.97 20.20 -0.53
C MET A 179 1.17 21.06 0.45
N CYS A 180 -0.16 20.96 0.43
CA CYS A 180 -1.04 21.85 1.20
C CYS A 180 -1.49 21.26 2.55
N CYS A 181 -1.31 19.97 2.80
CA CYS A 181 -1.80 19.31 4.00
C CYS A 181 -1.02 19.69 5.28
N GLY A 182 0.19 20.22 5.16
CA GLY A 182 1.05 20.50 6.32
C GLY A 182 1.30 19.26 7.18
N THR A 183 1.38 19.45 8.49
CA THR A 183 1.53 18.38 9.48
C THR A 183 0.19 17.92 10.08
N THR A 184 -0.87 18.74 9.94
CA THR A 184 -2.17 18.52 10.59
C THR A 184 -3.21 17.87 9.69
N GLN A 185 -3.01 17.88 8.39
CA GLN A 185 -3.98 17.39 7.40
C GLN A 185 -3.45 16.19 6.57
N ASN A 186 -2.41 15.51 7.04
CA ASN A 186 -1.91 14.28 6.42
C ASN A 186 -2.88 13.10 6.66
N SER A 187 -2.62 11.96 6.03
CA SER A 187 -3.50 10.79 6.13
C SER A 187 -3.69 10.33 7.58
N TYR A 188 -2.62 10.25 8.35
CA TYR A 188 -2.66 9.83 9.75
C TYR A 188 -3.55 10.75 10.61
N LYS A 189 -3.36 12.06 10.53
CA LYS A 189 -4.10 13.02 11.36
C LYS A 189 -5.56 13.21 10.95
N THR A 190 -5.93 12.80 9.73
CA THR A 190 -7.32 12.93 9.23
C THR A 190 -8.06 11.60 9.19
N LEU A 191 -7.39 10.47 9.50
CA LEU A 191 -8.01 9.17 9.64
C LEU A 191 -8.79 9.08 10.95
N SER A 192 -10.09 8.78 10.87
CA SER A 192 -10.95 8.61 12.05
C SER A 192 -10.99 7.15 12.51
N SER A 193 -11.08 6.23 11.58
CA SER A 193 -11.06 4.78 11.84
C SER A 193 -10.66 4.02 10.58
N LEU A 194 -10.22 2.80 10.76
CA LEU A 194 -9.76 1.92 9.69
C LEU A 194 -10.30 0.51 9.91
N VAL A 195 -10.78 -0.09 8.82
CA VAL A 195 -11.02 -1.53 8.76
C VAL A 195 -9.87 -2.16 8.01
N PHE A 196 -9.18 -3.10 8.62
CA PHE A 196 -8.01 -3.75 8.04
C PHE A 196 -7.98 -5.25 8.31
N MET A 197 -7.21 -5.96 7.49
CA MET A 197 -6.96 -7.39 7.64
C MET A 197 -5.46 -7.61 7.83
N LEU A 198 -5.10 -8.44 8.79
CA LEU A 198 -3.73 -8.88 9.02
C LEU A 198 -3.38 -10.12 8.17
N PRO A 199 -2.09 -10.43 7.98
CA PRO A 199 -1.66 -11.60 7.22
C PRO A 199 -2.23 -12.93 7.73
N SER A 200 -2.55 -13.03 9.01
CA SER A 200 -3.26 -14.16 9.64
C SER A 200 -4.70 -14.35 9.14
N GLY A 201 -5.27 -13.35 8.43
CA GLY A 201 -6.70 -13.29 8.10
C GLY A 201 -7.56 -12.62 9.16
N THR A 202 -6.98 -12.22 10.30
CA THR A 202 -7.68 -11.47 11.35
C THR A 202 -8.18 -10.13 10.80
N PHE A 203 -9.46 -9.85 11.01
CA PHE A 203 -10.15 -8.66 10.52
C PHE A 203 -10.54 -7.76 11.69
N ILE A 204 -10.05 -6.53 11.67
CA ILE A 204 -10.25 -5.54 12.74
C ILE A 204 -10.97 -4.32 12.19
N ASP A 205 -12.00 -3.86 12.89
CA ASP A 205 -12.64 -2.55 12.68
C ASP A 205 -12.31 -1.65 13.86
N SER A 206 -11.39 -0.71 13.67
CA SER A 206 -10.93 0.21 14.73
C SER A 206 -12.00 1.23 15.17
N ALA A 207 -13.18 1.25 14.55
CA ALA A 207 -14.29 2.06 15.01
C ALA A 207 -15.09 1.40 16.16
N ARG A 208 -14.84 0.12 16.45
CA ARG A 208 -15.55 -0.61 17.50
C ARG A 208 -14.92 -0.33 18.86
N ASP A 209 -15.75 -0.23 19.88
CA ASP A 209 -15.28 0.00 21.26
C ASP A 209 -14.45 -1.18 21.81
N ASP A 210 -14.63 -2.40 21.27
CA ASP A 210 -13.91 -3.60 21.66
C ASP A 210 -12.72 -3.94 20.74
N ALA A 211 -12.36 -3.04 19.81
CA ALA A 211 -11.32 -3.31 18.78
C ALA A 211 -9.96 -3.69 19.38
N GLU A 212 -9.52 -3.00 20.43
CA GLU A 212 -8.25 -3.29 21.12
C GLU A 212 -8.29 -4.66 21.81
N GLN A 213 -9.39 -4.99 22.47
CA GLN A 213 -9.55 -6.29 23.12
C GLN A 213 -9.59 -7.41 22.10
N GLN A 214 -10.30 -7.21 21.00
CA GLN A 214 -10.33 -8.15 19.88
C GLN A 214 -8.92 -8.35 19.30
N PHE A 215 -8.19 -7.27 19.06
CA PHE A 215 -6.81 -7.34 18.53
C PHE A 215 -5.88 -8.10 19.48
N ALA A 216 -5.87 -7.76 20.77
CA ALA A 216 -5.04 -8.43 21.76
C ALA A 216 -5.39 -9.92 21.92
N ALA A 217 -6.68 -10.29 21.79
CA ALA A 217 -7.13 -11.67 21.89
C ALA A 217 -6.78 -12.50 20.66
N THR A 218 -6.86 -11.91 19.45
CA THR A 218 -6.63 -12.63 18.19
C THR A 218 -5.18 -12.62 17.75
N GLU A 219 -4.42 -11.58 18.11
CA GLU A 219 -3.02 -11.37 17.70
C GLU A 219 -2.12 -11.03 18.91
N PRO A 220 -2.09 -11.88 19.96
CA PRO A 220 -1.43 -11.54 21.23
C PRO A 220 0.07 -11.24 21.10
N ALA A 221 0.77 -11.98 20.24
CA ALA A 221 2.19 -11.75 19.99
C ALA A 221 2.46 -10.42 19.30
N LEU A 222 1.64 -10.04 18.32
CA LEU A 222 1.76 -8.75 17.63
C LEU A 222 1.41 -7.60 18.58
N ALA A 223 0.33 -7.73 19.34
CA ALA A 223 -0.07 -6.73 20.33
C ALA A 223 1.03 -6.49 21.38
N ALA A 224 1.61 -7.57 21.93
CA ALA A 224 2.72 -7.49 22.87
C ALA A 224 3.96 -6.82 22.25
N GLY A 225 4.35 -7.20 21.04
CA GLY A 225 5.51 -6.61 20.36
C GLY A 225 5.35 -5.12 20.06
N LEU A 226 4.13 -4.68 19.70
CA LEU A 226 3.85 -3.25 19.51
C LEU A 226 3.94 -2.46 20.83
N MET A 227 3.45 -3.04 21.93
CA MET A 227 3.59 -2.45 23.26
C MET A 227 5.03 -2.38 23.73
N GLU A 228 5.85 -3.39 23.43
CA GLU A 228 7.28 -3.40 23.73
C GLU A 228 8.00 -2.26 22.99
N ILE A 229 7.78 -2.11 21.69
CA ILE A 229 8.33 -1.00 20.88
C ILE A 229 7.93 0.36 21.48
N LYS A 230 6.65 0.52 21.83
CA LYS A 230 6.16 1.75 22.48
C LYS A 230 6.93 2.03 23.77
N HIS A 231 7.05 1.03 24.62
CA HIS A 231 7.74 1.14 25.90
C HIS A 231 9.23 1.49 25.73
N GLU A 232 9.92 0.84 24.79
CA GLU A 232 11.31 1.17 24.45
C GLU A 232 11.46 2.62 24.01
N ILE A 233 10.54 3.14 23.19
CA ILE A 233 10.57 4.54 22.77
C ILE A 233 10.36 5.47 23.97
N GLU A 234 9.39 5.18 24.83
CA GLU A 234 9.05 6.02 26.00
C GLU A 234 10.15 6.04 27.08
N LEU A 235 10.96 4.97 27.18
CA LEU A 235 12.10 4.89 28.09
C LEU A 235 13.31 5.72 27.66
N ASP A 236 13.34 6.20 26.41
CA ASP A 236 14.43 7.03 25.87
C ASP A 236 13.94 8.48 25.63
N PRO A 237 14.12 9.39 26.61
CA PRO A 237 13.70 10.77 26.48
C PRO A 237 14.36 11.53 25.30
N GLU A 238 15.61 11.13 24.95
CA GLU A 238 16.31 11.74 23.81
C GLU A 238 15.64 11.32 22.49
N LEU A 239 15.30 10.06 22.35
CA LEU A 239 14.56 9.53 21.19
C LEU A 239 13.17 10.19 21.08
N VAL A 240 12.45 10.28 22.20
CA VAL A 240 11.15 10.99 22.26
C VAL A 240 11.29 12.43 21.75
N ALA A 241 12.27 13.17 22.25
CA ALA A 241 12.52 14.54 21.85
C ALA A 241 12.86 14.65 20.34
N ARG A 242 13.68 13.73 19.84
CA ARG A 242 14.03 13.63 18.40
C ARG A 242 12.81 13.32 17.52
N LEU A 243 11.95 12.39 17.93
CA LEU A 243 10.73 12.04 17.21
C LEU A 243 9.78 13.25 17.14
N ARG A 244 9.49 13.89 18.28
CA ARG A 244 8.63 15.09 18.31
C ARG A 244 9.20 16.22 17.45
N LYS A 245 10.52 16.47 17.51
CA LYS A 245 11.18 17.45 16.65
C LYS A 245 11.08 17.07 15.16
N LYS A 246 11.30 15.79 14.82
CA LYS A 246 11.22 15.30 13.43
C LYS A 246 9.83 15.52 12.83
N PHE A 247 8.78 15.21 13.57
CA PHE A 247 7.39 15.29 13.10
C PHE A 247 6.71 16.63 13.36
N SER A 248 7.37 17.61 14.04
CA SER A 248 6.89 18.99 14.12
C SER A 248 6.94 19.72 12.77
N ILE A 249 7.70 19.21 11.82
CA ILE A 249 7.71 19.63 10.42
C ILE A 249 7.24 18.50 9.52
N LYS A 250 6.80 18.81 8.31
CA LYS A 250 6.37 17.81 7.35
C LYS A 250 7.49 16.79 7.09
N ASN A 251 7.20 15.52 7.35
CA ASN A 251 8.13 14.43 7.16
C ASN A 251 7.39 13.22 6.55
N THR A 252 7.97 12.65 5.49
CA THR A 252 7.42 11.48 4.78
C THR A 252 8.44 10.35 4.65
N THR A 253 9.54 10.43 5.43
CA THR A 253 10.63 9.46 5.38
C THR A 253 10.47 8.41 6.48
N GLY A 254 10.30 7.16 6.09
CA GLY A 254 10.15 6.02 6.99
C GLY A 254 8.77 5.96 7.66
N TYR A 255 8.63 5.11 8.65
CA TYR A 255 7.40 4.96 9.42
C TYR A 255 7.12 6.18 10.30
N HIS A 256 5.84 6.43 10.57
CA HIS A 256 5.39 7.52 11.43
C HIS A 256 5.51 7.12 12.91
N MET A 257 6.75 7.04 13.40
CA MET A 257 7.07 6.54 14.74
C MET A 257 6.48 7.41 15.87
N GLU A 258 6.17 8.69 15.60
CA GLU A 258 5.48 9.55 16.57
C GLU A 258 4.11 9.00 16.97
N ALA A 259 3.48 8.19 16.10
CA ALA A 259 2.19 7.56 16.40
C ALA A 259 2.21 6.73 17.69
N PHE A 260 3.36 6.13 18.04
CA PHE A 260 3.53 5.42 19.31
C PHE A 260 3.44 6.34 20.55
N LEU A 261 3.57 7.65 20.37
CA LEU A 261 3.51 8.65 21.44
C LEU A 261 2.14 9.36 21.54
N ASP A 262 1.20 9.09 20.61
CA ASP A 262 -0.07 9.81 20.50
C ASP A 262 -1.23 9.19 21.29
N GLY A 263 -1.12 7.92 21.70
CA GLY A 263 -2.16 7.19 22.41
C GLY A 263 -1.62 6.35 23.58
N ALA A 264 -2.53 5.82 24.41
CA ALA A 264 -2.19 4.87 25.47
C ALA A 264 -1.74 3.52 24.87
N THR A 265 -2.37 3.13 23.76
CA THR A 265 -2.02 1.93 22.97
C THR A 265 -1.46 2.33 21.60
N PRO A 266 -0.63 1.49 20.97
CA PRO A 266 -0.03 1.76 19.66
C PRO A 266 -1.05 1.83 18.54
#